data_97bc2e74005105c6c966fbb1155c9bfa
#
_entry.id   97bc2e74005105c6c966fbb1155c9bfa
#
_cell.length_a   1.000
_cell.length_b   1.000
_cell.length_c   1.000
_cell.angle_alpha   90.00
_cell.angle_beta   90.00
_cell.angle_gamma   90.00
#
_symmetry.space_group_name_H-M   'P 1'
#
loop_
_entity.id
_entity.type
_entity.pdbx_description
1 polymer ?
#
loop_
_entity_poly.entity_id
_entity_poly.type
_entity_poly.pdbx_seq_one_letter_code
_entity_poly.pdbx_strand_id
1 'polypeptide(L)'
;MTSKNINIKAKKMMLLIGMVSMTMTFAGLTSAYVVSATRSDWLSNFEIPFYFTISTIVILLSSLTFGMSKFFIHKNSKQNALISVLLTLILSFVFIYFQFKGFGQIIDSGYYFTGAQSSITTSFLYVLVMLHMAHLFAGLIILIVVFSLVRM
;
A
#
# COMPACT_ATOMS: atom_id res chain seq x y z
N MET A 1 -18.41 -33.60 -2.01
CA MET A 1 -17.42 -32.49 -1.92
C MET A 1 -16.74 -32.63 -0.57
N THR A 2 -15.42 -32.82 -0.53
CA THR A 2 -14.67 -33.01 0.72
C THR A 2 -14.61 -31.69 1.50
N SER A 3 -14.71 -31.73 2.83
CA SER A 3 -14.70 -30.55 3.74
C SER A 3 -13.49 -29.63 3.47
N LYS A 4 -12.36 -30.17 3.06
CA LYS A 4 -11.15 -29.46 2.64
C LYS A 4 -11.38 -28.51 1.46
N ASN A 5 -12.18 -28.89 0.47
CA ASN A 5 -12.49 -28.07 -0.71
C ASN A 5 -13.43 -26.93 -0.37
N ILE A 6 -14.35 -27.12 0.59
CA ILE A 6 -15.26 -26.06 1.08
C ILE A 6 -14.44 -25.00 1.81
N ASN A 7 -13.51 -25.39 2.67
CA ASN A 7 -12.64 -24.46 3.41
C ASN A 7 -11.73 -23.63 2.49
N ILE A 8 -11.22 -24.21 1.39
CA ILE A 8 -10.40 -23.47 0.43
C ILE A 8 -11.24 -22.45 -0.33
N LYS A 9 -12.46 -22.81 -0.76
CA LYS A 9 -13.39 -21.87 -1.42
C LYS A 9 -13.79 -20.73 -0.48
N ALA A 10 -14.13 -21.03 0.78
CA ALA A 10 -14.49 -20.03 1.78
C ALA A 10 -13.34 -19.02 2.01
N LYS A 11 -12.11 -19.50 2.19
CA LYS A 11 -10.93 -18.62 2.34
C LYS A 11 -10.68 -17.72 1.12
N LYS A 12 -10.84 -18.24 -0.09
CA LYS A 12 -10.71 -17.45 -1.33
C LYS A 12 -11.80 -16.37 -1.43
N MET A 13 -13.04 -16.70 -1.07
CA MET A 13 -14.14 -15.73 -1.07
C MET A 13 -13.93 -14.63 -0.03
N MET A 14 -13.52 -14.98 1.19
CA MET A 14 -13.20 -13.98 2.23
C MET A 14 -12.09 -13.03 1.77
N LEU A 15 -11.03 -13.55 1.14
CA LEU A 15 -9.95 -12.73 0.61
C LEU A 15 -10.43 -11.81 -0.53
N LEU A 16 -11.27 -12.30 -1.42
CA LEU A 16 -11.83 -11.52 -2.52
C LEU A 16 -12.73 -10.39 -1.99
N ILE A 17 -13.61 -10.69 -1.03
CA ILE A 17 -14.47 -9.69 -0.38
C ILE A 17 -13.60 -8.63 0.32
N GLY A 18 -12.54 -9.03 1.02
CA GLY A 18 -11.60 -8.12 1.66
C GLY A 18 -10.93 -7.17 0.67
N MET A 19 -10.47 -7.68 -0.48
CA MET A 19 -9.87 -6.85 -1.54
C MET A 19 -10.87 -5.85 -2.13
N VAL A 20 -12.09 -6.30 -2.42
CA VAL A 20 -13.16 -5.42 -2.95
C VAL A 20 -13.52 -4.34 -1.93
N SER A 21 -13.69 -4.70 -0.67
CA SER A 21 -13.99 -3.75 0.41
C SER A 21 -12.91 -2.68 0.54
N MET A 22 -11.64 -3.07 0.49
CA MET A 22 -10.51 -2.16 0.55
C MET A 22 -10.47 -1.22 -0.66
N THR A 23 -10.69 -1.75 -1.87
CA THR A 23 -10.77 -0.94 -3.09
C THR A 23 -11.90 0.09 -2.99
N MET A 24 -13.07 -0.30 -2.49
CA MET A 24 -14.19 0.62 -2.27
C MET A 24 -13.86 1.72 -1.25
N THR A 25 -13.17 1.39 -0.17
CA THR A 25 -12.77 2.37 0.86
C THR A 25 -11.84 3.43 0.26
N PHE A 26 -10.81 3.02 -0.48
CA PHE A 26 -9.89 3.96 -1.14
C PHE A 26 -10.59 4.76 -2.26
N ALA A 27 -11.45 4.13 -3.06
CA ALA A 27 -12.23 4.81 -4.08
C ALA A 27 -13.16 5.86 -3.48
N GLY A 28 -13.81 5.57 -2.35
CA GLY A 28 -14.66 6.52 -1.63
C GLY A 28 -13.88 7.72 -1.11
N LEU A 29 -12.73 7.49 -0.49
CA LEU A 29 -11.88 8.57 0.04
C LEU A 29 -11.29 9.43 -1.08
N THR A 30 -10.81 8.85 -2.17
CA THR A 30 -10.30 9.59 -3.32
C THR A 30 -11.40 10.37 -4.04
N SER A 31 -12.61 9.81 -4.15
CA SER A 31 -13.77 10.52 -4.66
C SER A 31 -14.13 11.72 -3.79
N ALA A 32 -14.15 11.55 -2.46
CA ALA A 32 -14.40 12.65 -1.52
C ALA A 32 -13.33 13.74 -1.64
N TYR A 33 -12.06 13.37 -1.81
CA TYR A 33 -10.95 14.30 -2.04
C TYR A 33 -11.18 15.13 -3.32
N VAL A 34 -11.51 14.48 -4.44
CA VAL A 34 -11.74 15.14 -5.73
C VAL A 34 -12.96 16.07 -5.68
N VAL A 35 -14.07 15.63 -5.08
CA VAL A 35 -15.29 16.47 -4.92
C VAL A 35 -14.99 17.67 -4.02
N SER A 36 -14.21 17.49 -2.97
CA SER A 36 -13.83 18.59 -2.08
C SER A 36 -12.91 19.64 -2.74
N ALA A 37 -12.26 19.30 -3.86
CA ALA A 37 -11.40 20.23 -4.61
C ALA A 37 -12.16 21.41 -5.23
N THR A 38 -13.49 21.34 -5.31
CA THR A 38 -14.33 22.47 -5.80
C THR A 38 -14.60 23.54 -4.74
N ARG A 39 -14.16 23.33 -3.50
CA ARG A 39 -14.36 24.28 -2.40
C ARG A 39 -13.45 25.51 -2.54
N SER A 40 -13.94 26.67 -2.10
CA SER A 40 -13.20 27.95 -2.15
C SER A 40 -12.01 27.98 -1.18
N ASP A 41 -12.00 27.14 -0.14
CA ASP A 41 -10.94 27.00 0.86
C ASP A 41 -9.92 25.90 0.51
N TRP A 42 -9.96 25.38 -0.73
CA TRP A 42 -9.04 24.36 -1.22
C TRP A 42 -7.68 24.94 -1.57
N LEU A 43 -6.61 24.28 -1.15
CA LEU A 43 -5.24 24.65 -1.50
C LEU A 43 -4.94 24.28 -2.96
N SER A 44 -4.91 25.27 -3.85
CA SER A 44 -4.63 25.07 -5.27
C SER A 44 -3.13 24.83 -5.56
N ASN A 45 -2.23 25.23 -4.67
CA ASN A 45 -0.77 25.20 -4.89
C ASN A 45 -0.08 24.09 -4.06
N PHE A 46 -0.77 22.95 -3.81
CA PHE A 46 -0.16 21.84 -3.13
C PHE A 46 0.72 21.03 -4.09
N GLU A 47 2.03 21.12 -3.91
CA GLU A 47 2.99 20.29 -4.66
C GLU A 47 3.19 18.94 -3.96
N ILE A 48 3.04 17.87 -4.73
CA ILE A 48 3.28 16.52 -4.22
C ILE A 48 4.78 16.32 -3.99
N PRO A 49 5.22 15.93 -2.78
CA PRO A 49 6.63 15.69 -2.49
C PRO A 49 7.27 14.69 -3.46
N PHE A 50 8.48 14.98 -3.91
CA PHE A 50 9.22 14.13 -4.85
C PHE A 50 9.43 12.70 -4.35
N TYR A 51 9.53 12.49 -3.04
CA TYR A 51 9.68 11.16 -2.44
C TYR A 51 8.48 10.25 -2.70
N PHE A 52 7.27 10.77 -2.88
CA PHE A 52 6.10 9.96 -3.24
C PHE A 52 6.19 9.43 -4.67
N THR A 53 6.78 10.18 -5.58
CA THR A 53 7.02 9.71 -6.96
C THR A 53 8.03 8.56 -6.97
N ILE A 54 9.13 8.69 -6.21
CA ILE A 54 10.12 7.62 -6.07
C ILE A 54 9.48 6.38 -5.45
N SER A 55 8.69 6.54 -4.38
CA SER A 55 8.03 5.41 -3.72
C SER A 55 7.07 4.67 -4.65
N THR A 56 6.39 5.39 -5.56
CA THR A 56 5.53 4.77 -6.58
C THR A 56 6.32 3.89 -7.54
N ILE A 57 7.51 4.31 -7.96
CA ILE A 57 8.39 3.49 -8.81
C ILE A 57 8.85 2.25 -8.05
N VAL A 58 9.24 2.40 -6.79
CA VAL A 58 9.69 1.28 -5.94
C VAL A 58 8.59 0.24 -5.75
N ILE A 59 7.33 0.64 -5.53
CA ILE A 59 6.22 -0.31 -5.35
C ILE A 59 5.88 -1.03 -6.66
N LEU A 60 5.99 -0.37 -7.82
CA LEU A 60 5.82 -1.01 -9.12
C LEU A 60 6.89 -2.09 -9.35
N LEU A 61 8.15 -1.80 -9.05
CA LEU A 61 9.24 -2.80 -9.11
C LEU A 61 9.00 -3.95 -8.14
N SER A 62 8.57 -3.66 -6.91
CA SER A 62 8.21 -4.67 -5.92
C SER A 62 7.08 -5.58 -6.40
N SER A 63 6.06 -5.03 -7.07
CA SER A 63 4.97 -5.80 -7.66
C SER A 63 5.45 -6.75 -8.76
N LEU A 64 6.37 -6.30 -9.61
CA LEU A 64 6.97 -7.15 -10.65
C LEU A 64 7.78 -8.30 -10.05
N THR A 65 8.62 -8.03 -9.04
CA THR A 65 9.41 -9.07 -8.36
C THR A 65 8.53 -10.10 -7.65
N PHE A 66 7.44 -9.66 -7.04
CA PHE A 66 6.46 -10.57 -6.43
C PHE A 66 5.73 -11.44 -7.47
N GLY A 67 5.39 -10.87 -8.63
CA GLY A 67 4.82 -11.61 -9.75
C GLY A 67 5.77 -12.69 -10.28
N MET A 68 7.07 -12.37 -10.38
CA MET A 68 8.11 -13.34 -10.76
C MET A 68 8.24 -14.50 -9.76
N SER A 69 8.08 -14.24 -8.47
CA SER A 69 8.09 -15.28 -7.44
C SER A 69 7.03 -16.35 -7.71
N LYS A 70 5.82 -15.97 -8.08
CA LYS A 70 4.74 -16.88 -8.45
C LYS A 70 5.14 -17.77 -9.66
N PHE A 71 5.79 -17.18 -10.66
CA PHE A 71 6.26 -17.92 -11.83
C PHE A 71 7.33 -18.95 -11.47
N PHE A 72 8.29 -18.62 -10.59
CA PHE A 72 9.32 -19.55 -10.14
C PHE A 72 8.78 -20.70 -9.27
N ILE A 73 7.73 -20.43 -8.48
CA ILE A 73 7.02 -21.49 -7.72
C ILE A 73 6.40 -22.50 -8.69
N HIS A 74 5.76 -22.05 -9.77
CA HIS A 74 5.19 -22.93 -10.78
C HIS A 74 6.27 -23.75 -11.52
N LYS A 75 7.48 -23.21 -11.66
CA LYS A 75 8.64 -23.92 -12.24
C LYS A 75 9.37 -24.86 -11.26
N ASN A 76 8.86 -25.06 -10.06
CA ASN A 76 9.46 -25.89 -9.00
C ASN A 76 10.86 -25.44 -8.55
N SER A 77 11.30 -24.21 -8.88
CA SER A 77 12.58 -23.65 -8.46
C SER A 77 12.43 -22.86 -7.16
N LYS A 78 12.40 -23.58 -6.02
CA LYS A 78 12.22 -22.99 -4.67
C LYS A 78 13.25 -21.89 -4.37
N GLN A 79 14.49 -22.06 -4.79
CA GLN A 79 15.57 -21.10 -4.49
C GLN A 79 15.33 -19.74 -5.18
N ASN A 80 14.95 -19.75 -6.46
CA ASN A 80 14.65 -18.51 -7.18
C ASN A 80 13.38 -17.84 -6.67
N ALA A 81 12.37 -18.61 -6.26
CA ALA A 81 11.17 -18.09 -5.62
C ALA A 81 11.50 -17.39 -4.30
N LEU A 82 12.35 -17.99 -3.46
CA LEU A 82 12.77 -17.44 -2.19
C LEU A 82 13.54 -16.13 -2.37
N ILE A 83 14.46 -16.07 -3.33
CA ILE A 83 15.22 -14.85 -3.67
C ILE A 83 14.26 -13.75 -4.13
N SER A 84 13.27 -14.05 -4.96
CA SER A 84 12.28 -13.08 -5.45
C SER A 84 11.42 -12.53 -4.31
N VAL A 85 10.97 -13.37 -3.37
CA VAL A 85 10.20 -12.92 -2.20
C VAL A 85 11.07 -12.08 -1.26
N LEU A 86 12.33 -12.47 -1.05
CA LEU A 86 13.27 -11.68 -0.25
C LEU A 86 13.51 -10.30 -0.85
N LEU A 87 13.70 -10.23 -2.17
CA LEU A 87 13.87 -8.96 -2.89
C LEU A 87 12.62 -8.07 -2.74
N THR A 88 11.43 -8.66 -2.87
CA THR A 88 10.15 -7.95 -2.64
C THR A 88 10.08 -7.40 -1.21
N LEU A 89 10.52 -8.15 -0.22
CA LEU A 89 10.53 -7.74 1.17
C LEU A 89 11.48 -6.57 1.41
N ILE A 90 12.69 -6.60 0.84
CA ILE A 90 13.64 -5.49 0.89
C ILE A 90 13.05 -4.23 0.24
N LEU A 91 12.46 -4.36 -0.96
CA LEU A 91 11.81 -3.25 -1.66
C LEU A 91 10.64 -2.67 -0.86
N SER A 92 9.90 -3.51 -0.12
CA SER A 92 8.82 -3.05 0.77
C SER A 92 9.34 -2.20 1.93
N PHE A 93 10.48 -2.55 2.52
CA PHE A 93 11.12 -1.71 3.54
C PHE A 93 11.63 -0.38 2.97
N VAL A 94 12.25 -0.41 1.79
CA VAL A 94 12.69 0.81 1.09
C VAL A 94 11.50 1.72 0.78
N PHE A 95 10.37 1.15 0.34
CA PHE A 95 9.14 1.87 0.09
C PHE A 95 8.61 2.57 1.35
N ILE A 96 8.54 1.86 2.49
CA ILE A 96 8.11 2.43 3.77
C ILE A 96 9.03 3.57 4.19
N TYR A 97 10.34 3.41 4.03
CA TYR A 97 11.31 4.47 4.33
C TYR A 97 11.05 5.75 3.52
N PHE A 98 10.81 5.64 2.20
CA PHE A 98 10.48 6.79 1.36
C PHE A 98 9.12 7.41 1.70
N GLN A 99 8.15 6.60 2.13
CA GLN A 99 6.85 7.11 2.61
C GLN A 99 7.03 8.00 3.86
N PHE A 100 7.81 7.56 4.84
CA PHE A 100 8.10 8.38 6.03
C PHE A 100 8.87 9.66 5.68
N LYS A 101 9.82 9.59 4.77
CA LYS A 101 10.55 10.78 4.27
C LYS A 101 9.63 11.76 3.55
N GLY A 102 8.75 11.27 2.68
CA GLY A 102 7.75 12.11 2.00
C GLY A 102 6.78 12.76 2.99
N PHE A 103 6.39 12.03 4.05
CA PHE A 103 5.54 12.57 5.11
C PHE A 103 6.23 13.66 5.92
N GLY A 104 7.51 13.47 6.26
CA GLY A 104 8.33 14.50 6.90
C GLY A 104 8.39 15.77 6.07
N GLN A 105 8.57 15.66 4.75
CA GLN A 105 8.61 16.82 3.85
C GLN A 105 7.29 17.60 3.83
N ILE A 106 6.14 16.94 3.95
CA ILE A 106 4.83 17.62 4.08
C ILE A 106 4.77 18.43 5.38
N ILE A 107 5.22 17.86 6.50
CA ILE A 107 5.25 18.53 7.80
C ILE A 107 6.21 19.73 7.76
N ASP A 108 7.40 19.56 7.19
CA ASP A 108 8.43 20.61 7.05
C ASP A 108 7.93 21.77 6.16
N SER A 109 7.06 21.47 5.19
CA SER A 109 6.40 22.47 4.34
C SER A 109 5.27 23.22 5.05
N GLY A 110 5.03 22.97 6.36
CA GLY A 110 4.04 23.67 7.16
C GLY A 110 2.60 23.16 7.00
N TYR A 111 2.40 22.02 6.34
CA TYR A 111 1.07 21.42 6.19
C TYR A 111 0.76 20.48 7.36
N TYR A 112 -0.02 20.96 8.32
CA TYR A 112 -0.40 20.19 9.52
C TYR A 112 -1.79 19.57 9.38
N PHE A 113 -1.99 18.43 10.08
CA PHE A 113 -3.28 17.72 10.11
C PHE A 113 -4.35 18.52 10.84
N THR A 114 -4.00 19.17 11.95
CA THR A 114 -4.90 19.94 12.83
C THR A 114 -4.22 21.22 13.25
N GLY A 115 -5.02 22.24 13.60
CA GLY A 115 -4.53 23.53 14.10
C GLY A 115 -4.94 24.71 13.19
N ALA A 116 -4.51 25.91 13.55
CA ALA A 116 -4.88 27.14 12.84
C ALA A 116 -4.38 27.22 11.39
N GLN A 117 -3.38 26.40 11.05
CA GLN A 117 -2.80 26.32 9.69
C GLN A 117 -3.24 25.06 8.92
N SER A 118 -4.16 24.26 9.47
CA SER A 118 -4.69 23.10 8.77
C SER A 118 -5.72 23.53 7.73
N SER A 119 -5.71 22.84 6.58
CA SER A 119 -6.72 23.00 5.55
C SER A 119 -7.51 21.71 5.37
N ILE A 120 -8.69 21.81 4.76
CA ILE A 120 -9.48 20.61 4.43
C ILE A 120 -8.69 19.69 3.50
N THR A 121 -7.95 20.27 2.56
CA THR A 121 -7.05 19.53 1.64
C THR A 121 -6.05 18.66 2.39
N THR A 122 -5.32 19.26 3.35
CA THR A 122 -4.32 18.54 4.15
C THR A 122 -4.95 17.50 5.03
N SER A 123 -6.09 17.77 5.65
CA SER A 123 -6.79 16.80 6.50
C SER A 123 -7.24 15.56 5.72
N PHE A 124 -7.80 15.72 4.52
CA PHE A 124 -8.14 14.59 3.65
C PHE A 124 -6.91 13.78 3.23
N LEU A 125 -5.84 14.46 2.87
CA LEU A 125 -4.58 13.81 2.49
C LEU A 125 -4.01 12.98 3.64
N TYR A 126 -4.00 13.54 4.87
CA TYR A 126 -3.53 12.83 6.05
C TYR A 126 -4.36 11.58 6.36
N VAL A 127 -5.70 11.66 6.30
CA VAL A 127 -6.58 10.50 6.51
C VAL A 127 -6.29 9.41 5.48
N LEU A 128 -6.15 9.78 4.21
CA LEU A 128 -5.87 8.84 3.12
C LEU A 128 -4.51 8.18 3.30
N VAL A 129 -3.47 8.94 3.66
CA VAL A 129 -2.12 8.43 3.90
C VAL A 129 -2.07 7.56 5.15
N MET A 130 -2.73 7.93 6.25
CA MET A 130 -2.82 7.11 7.47
C MET A 130 -3.47 5.75 7.19
N LEU A 131 -4.58 5.73 6.45
CA LEU A 131 -5.25 4.48 6.07
C LEU A 131 -4.35 3.63 5.15
N HIS A 132 -3.65 4.27 4.21
CA HIS A 132 -2.70 3.61 3.34
C HIS A 132 -1.54 2.99 4.13
N MET A 133 -0.98 3.71 5.09
CA MET A 133 0.08 3.20 5.98
C MET A 133 -0.39 2.00 6.80
N ALA A 134 -1.59 2.04 7.36
CA ALA A 134 -2.16 0.89 8.08
C ALA A 134 -2.27 -0.35 7.16
N HIS A 135 -2.71 -0.15 5.91
CA HIS A 135 -2.77 -1.22 4.92
C HIS A 135 -1.38 -1.77 4.57
N LEU A 136 -0.38 -0.91 4.42
CA LEU A 136 1.00 -1.31 4.15
C LEU A 136 1.59 -2.16 5.27
N PHE A 137 1.36 -1.79 6.53
CA PHE A 137 1.81 -2.59 7.67
C PHE A 137 1.16 -3.97 7.67
N ALA A 138 -0.15 -4.06 7.41
CA ALA A 138 -0.84 -5.34 7.28
C ALA A 138 -0.26 -6.18 6.14
N GLY A 139 -0.01 -5.58 4.98
CA GLY A 139 0.62 -6.22 3.82
C GLY A 139 2.04 -6.72 4.12
N LEU A 140 2.84 -5.95 4.86
CA LEU A 140 4.19 -6.34 5.27
C LEU A 140 4.17 -7.58 6.18
N ILE A 141 3.25 -7.61 7.15
CA ILE A 141 3.09 -8.79 8.03
C ILE A 141 2.75 -10.03 7.20
N ILE A 142 1.82 -9.92 6.26
CA ILE A 142 1.46 -11.02 5.34
C ILE A 142 2.67 -11.46 4.51
N LEU A 143 3.46 -10.52 4.00
CA LEU A 143 4.65 -10.81 3.20
C LEU A 143 5.72 -11.56 4.00
N ILE A 144 5.92 -11.21 5.28
CA ILE A 144 6.82 -11.92 6.20
C ILE A 144 6.33 -13.35 6.43
N VAL A 145 5.04 -13.55 6.63
CA VAL A 145 4.44 -14.89 6.77
C VAL A 145 4.65 -15.72 5.50
N VAL A 146 4.40 -15.13 4.32
CA VAL A 146 4.64 -15.80 3.03
C VAL A 146 6.11 -16.18 2.87
N PHE A 147 7.03 -15.28 3.20
CA PHE A 147 8.46 -15.56 3.16
C PHE A 147 8.84 -16.76 4.06
N SER A 148 8.31 -16.81 5.27
CA SER A 148 8.55 -17.93 6.20
C SER A 148 8.01 -19.26 5.64
N LEU A 149 6.83 -19.24 5.02
CA LEU A 149 6.23 -20.44 4.40
C LEU A 149 6.99 -20.93 3.17
N VAL A 150 7.54 -20.04 2.36
CA VAL A 150 8.35 -20.41 1.18
C VAL A 150 9.71 -20.97 1.59
N ARG A 151 10.24 -20.52 2.74
CA ARG A 151 11.52 -21.02 3.28
C ARG A 151 11.42 -22.44 3.85
N MET A 152 10.26 -22.80 4.43
CA MET A 152 9.98 -24.17 4.92
C MET A 152 9.83 -25.17 3.77
#